data_0bcfd4f93649283daea0ac14edf52b70
#
_entry.id   0bcfd4f93649283daea0ac14edf52b70
#
_cell.length_a   1.000
_cell.length_b   1.000
_cell.length_c   1.000
_cell.angle_alpha   90.00
_cell.angle_beta   90.00
_cell.angle_gamma   90.00
#
_symmetry.space_group_name_H-M   'P 1'
#
loop_
_entity.id
_entity.type
_entity.pdbx_description
1 polymer ?
#
loop_
_entity_poly.entity_id
_entity_poly.type
_entity_poly.pdbx_seq_one_letter_code
_entity_poly.pdbx_strand_id
1 'polypeptide(L)'
;MQQGVKDINENAANMQGEQIPSSRYGAVPPPYPYYGAYPPPPVYAPPKKKRLSTGWVIGITTVITVMFITIVVLCFAVAKKSAEYSKTKGETTFGSQTQTAAGKKTEKYKNHVQITIPTSPRPVLESRYYEDEESGLLTTQGVAEMVMPSQVLIGVYNDTPYQMSSLGSGIIISTDGYILTNAHVVDEAQRFKAQLWDGRQFEASLVGIDRTNDIAVVKIDAQDLNSAQIGKSDNVILGEQVAVVGAGGSLENSITFGYVSALGREIETDYSSSGKLNCIQTDAALNPGNSGGALVNMYGQVIGISVGGLNHQYYDGIGFAIEIDDAVAAAEDLIAYGYIPGRAKLGITFISMTDDIAAEFGVEAGLCVIEVDPACDISKKDIQPYDIITKIDGKPVRNLDSVMEILGDKTAGESVTLTVYRKTITEEIRKFEITAKLEQKLD
;
A
#
# COMPACT_ATOMS: atom_id res chain seq x y z
N MET A 1 2.79 64.95 -12.91
CA MET A 1 3.58 63.80 -13.33
C MET A 1 5.05 64.18 -13.64
N GLN A 2 5.62 65.18 -12.98
CA GLN A 2 7.01 65.62 -13.17
C GLN A 2 7.76 65.92 -11.87
N GLN A 3 7.21 65.56 -10.72
CA GLN A 3 7.81 65.75 -9.38
C GLN A 3 8.34 64.46 -8.76
N GLY A 4 8.01 63.29 -9.31
CA GLY A 4 8.40 61.97 -8.72
C GLY A 4 9.69 61.39 -9.27
N VAL A 5 10.40 62.05 -10.20
CA VAL A 5 11.62 61.50 -10.83
C VAL A 5 12.90 62.21 -10.31
N LYS A 6 12.75 63.28 -9.54
CA LYS A 6 13.91 64.02 -8.98
C LYS A 6 14.43 63.44 -7.66
N ASP A 7 13.61 62.73 -6.89
CA ASP A 7 13.97 62.23 -5.56
C ASP A 7 14.72 60.87 -5.58
N ILE A 8 14.81 60.23 -6.73
CA ILE A 8 15.54 58.95 -6.88
C ILE A 8 17.02 59.17 -7.23
N ASN A 9 17.39 60.33 -7.79
CA ASN A 9 18.78 60.58 -8.17
C ASN A 9 19.64 61.29 -7.10
N GLU A 10 19.07 61.84 -6.03
CA GLU A 10 19.83 62.46 -4.96
C GLU A 10 20.24 61.50 -3.84
N ASN A 11 19.62 60.35 -3.74
CA ASN A 11 20.03 59.32 -2.73
C ASN A 11 21.13 58.35 -3.21
N ALA A 12 21.52 58.42 -4.49
CA ALA A 12 22.62 57.59 -5.00
C ALA A 12 24.01 58.23 -4.86
N ALA A 13 24.13 59.50 -4.45
CA ALA A 13 25.40 60.24 -4.36
C ALA A 13 25.99 60.30 -2.92
N ASN A 14 25.34 59.81 -1.89
CA ASN A 14 25.78 59.95 -0.49
C ASN A 14 26.20 58.65 0.19
N MET A 15 26.49 57.57 -0.53
CA MET A 15 27.06 56.34 0.01
C MET A 15 28.47 56.05 -0.54
N GLN A 16 29.37 57.03 -0.43
CA GLN A 16 30.81 56.80 -0.58
C GLN A 16 31.48 57.25 0.70
N GLY A 17 31.83 56.32 1.57
CA GLY A 17 32.71 56.63 2.67
C GLY A 17 32.50 55.87 3.97
N GLU A 18 32.32 54.57 3.97
CA GLU A 18 32.62 53.75 5.14
C GLU A 18 33.45 52.53 4.73
N GLN A 19 34.76 52.56 5.10
CA GLN A 19 35.67 51.43 4.96
C GLN A 19 35.28 50.36 5.97
N ILE A 20 34.81 49.20 5.50
CA ILE A 20 34.63 48.00 6.31
C ILE A 20 36.00 47.35 6.54
N PRO A 21 36.41 47.03 7.78
CA PRO A 21 37.69 46.38 8.04
C PRO A 21 37.74 44.96 7.42
N SER A 22 38.76 44.74 6.60
CA SER A 22 39.11 43.47 5.98
C SER A 22 39.71 42.50 7.00
N SER A 23 38.89 41.75 7.73
CA SER A 23 39.41 40.58 8.45
C SER A 23 38.26 39.67 8.87
N ARG A 24 37.81 38.80 7.95
CA ARG A 24 37.13 37.50 8.28
C ARG A 24 36.65 36.70 7.06
N TYR A 25 37.42 36.69 5.97
CA TYR A 25 37.21 35.62 4.97
C TYR A 25 38.58 34.96 4.73
N GLY A 26 38.60 33.66 5.05
CA GLY A 26 39.78 32.83 4.80
C GLY A 26 40.13 32.83 3.30
N ALA A 27 41.39 32.64 3.02
CA ALA A 27 41.98 32.66 1.69
C ALA A 27 41.18 31.82 0.69
N VAL A 28 40.88 32.42 -0.47
CA VAL A 28 40.36 31.71 -1.65
C VAL A 28 41.38 30.65 -2.04
N PRO A 29 41.04 29.36 -2.14
CA PRO A 29 41.96 28.35 -2.60
C PRO A 29 42.43 28.67 -4.03
N PRO A 30 43.68 28.36 -4.39
CA PRO A 30 44.20 28.61 -5.73
C PRO A 30 43.39 27.80 -6.77
N PRO A 31 43.24 28.31 -7.99
CA PRO A 31 42.54 27.59 -9.06
C PRO A 31 43.24 26.25 -9.31
N TYR A 32 42.45 25.19 -9.38
CA TYR A 32 42.91 23.82 -9.68
C TYR A 32 43.72 23.82 -10.99
N PRO A 33 44.84 23.09 -11.05
CA PRO A 33 45.60 22.99 -12.29
C PRO A 33 44.75 22.32 -13.37
N TYR A 34 44.76 22.93 -14.56
CA TYR A 34 44.10 22.44 -15.77
C TYR A 34 44.70 21.07 -16.11
N TYR A 35 43.95 19.98 -15.86
CA TYR A 35 44.34 18.66 -16.31
C TYR A 35 44.26 18.62 -17.84
N GLY A 36 45.43 18.39 -18.47
CA GLY A 36 45.56 18.23 -19.90
C GLY A 36 44.59 17.15 -20.44
N ALA A 37 44.19 17.32 -21.69
CA ALA A 37 43.28 16.47 -22.40
C ALA A 37 43.63 14.97 -22.20
N TYR A 38 42.64 14.21 -21.73
CA TYR A 38 42.73 12.75 -21.67
C TYR A 38 43.01 12.18 -23.08
N PRO A 39 43.95 11.24 -23.21
CA PRO A 39 44.11 10.54 -24.47
C PRO A 39 42.80 9.81 -24.79
N PRO A 40 42.42 9.69 -26.08
CA PRO A 40 41.21 8.98 -26.47
C PRO A 40 41.26 7.54 -25.94
N PRO A 41 40.13 6.97 -25.51
CA PRO A 41 40.08 5.61 -25.01
C PRO A 41 40.57 4.62 -26.11
N PRO A 42 41.29 3.57 -25.73
CA PRO A 42 41.74 2.58 -26.69
C PRO A 42 40.54 1.95 -27.40
N VAL A 43 40.60 1.91 -28.72
CA VAL A 43 39.61 1.22 -29.55
C VAL A 43 39.73 -0.29 -29.30
N TYR A 44 38.85 -0.82 -28.44
CA TYR A 44 38.74 -2.26 -28.23
C TYR A 44 38.10 -2.90 -29.46
N ALA A 45 38.84 -3.75 -30.13
CA ALA A 45 38.24 -4.65 -31.11
C ALA A 45 37.23 -5.58 -30.41
N PRO A 46 36.04 -5.82 -31.00
CA PRO A 46 35.04 -6.68 -30.36
C PRO A 46 35.63 -8.10 -30.17
N PRO A 47 35.43 -8.72 -28.98
CA PRO A 47 35.95 -10.05 -28.72
C PRO A 47 35.33 -11.05 -29.72
N LYS A 48 36.16 -11.87 -30.33
CA LYS A 48 35.72 -12.96 -31.20
C LYS A 48 34.80 -13.88 -30.39
N LYS A 49 33.54 -14.02 -30.82
CA LYS A 49 32.56 -14.94 -30.22
C LYS A 49 33.13 -16.37 -30.28
N LYS A 50 33.59 -16.89 -29.14
CA LYS A 50 33.87 -18.30 -28.98
C LYS A 50 32.53 -19.05 -29.02
N ARG A 51 32.33 -19.93 -30.01
CA ARG A 51 31.20 -20.86 -29.99
C ARG A 51 31.41 -21.80 -28.80
N LEU A 52 30.43 -21.80 -27.87
CA LEU A 52 30.41 -22.79 -26.79
C LEU A 52 30.33 -24.20 -27.41
N SER A 53 31.12 -25.14 -26.90
CA SER A 53 31.03 -26.53 -27.33
C SER A 53 29.70 -27.13 -26.88
N THR A 54 29.11 -28.00 -27.69
CA THR A 54 27.84 -28.68 -27.41
C THR A 54 27.81 -29.35 -26.03
N GLY A 55 28.93 -29.83 -25.53
CA GLY A 55 29.06 -30.41 -24.19
C GLY A 55 28.88 -29.41 -23.06
N TRP A 56 29.26 -28.13 -23.27
CA TRP A 56 29.07 -27.05 -22.31
C TRP A 56 27.58 -26.62 -22.22
N VAL A 57 26.90 -26.61 -23.35
CA VAL A 57 25.45 -26.28 -23.40
C VAL A 57 24.64 -27.36 -22.70
N ILE A 58 24.95 -28.65 -22.94
CA ILE A 58 24.30 -29.78 -22.25
C ILE A 58 24.57 -29.72 -20.73
N GLY A 59 25.81 -29.40 -20.33
CA GLY A 59 26.16 -29.27 -18.90
C GLY A 59 25.38 -28.15 -18.18
N ILE A 60 25.24 -27.00 -18.82
CA ILE A 60 24.48 -25.85 -18.23
C ILE A 60 23.00 -26.18 -18.16
N THR A 61 22.40 -26.74 -19.20
CA THR A 61 20.98 -27.13 -19.18
C THR A 61 20.70 -28.18 -18.10
N THR A 62 21.59 -29.17 -17.91
CA THR A 62 21.43 -30.17 -16.85
C THR A 62 21.51 -29.53 -15.46
N VAL A 63 22.43 -28.58 -15.22
CA VAL A 63 22.57 -27.89 -13.95
C VAL A 63 21.33 -27.01 -13.67
N ILE A 64 20.82 -26.29 -14.67
CA ILE A 64 19.60 -25.46 -14.53
C ILE A 64 18.39 -26.35 -14.23
N THR A 65 18.26 -27.50 -14.91
CA THR A 65 17.16 -28.45 -14.67
C THR A 65 17.22 -29.04 -13.26
N VAL A 66 18.42 -29.40 -12.77
CA VAL A 66 18.61 -29.90 -11.41
C VAL A 66 18.33 -28.82 -10.37
N MET A 67 18.76 -27.58 -10.59
CA MET A 67 18.44 -26.46 -9.72
C MET A 67 16.92 -26.18 -9.69
N PHE A 68 16.24 -26.23 -10.83
CA PHE A 68 14.80 -26.04 -10.90
C PHE A 68 14.05 -27.14 -10.15
N ILE A 69 14.44 -28.40 -10.30
CA ILE A 69 13.86 -29.52 -9.54
C ILE A 69 14.11 -29.36 -8.04
N THR A 70 15.30 -28.89 -7.64
CA THR A 70 15.62 -28.67 -6.21
C THR A 70 14.79 -27.54 -5.62
N ILE A 71 14.57 -26.45 -6.36
CA ILE A 71 13.71 -25.34 -5.95
C ILE A 71 12.26 -25.81 -5.79
N VAL A 72 11.74 -26.56 -6.74
CA VAL A 72 10.39 -27.14 -6.68
C VAL A 72 10.24 -28.07 -5.48
N VAL A 73 11.22 -28.94 -5.21
CA VAL A 73 11.21 -29.83 -4.03
C VAL A 73 11.29 -29.04 -2.72
N LEU A 74 12.08 -27.94 -2.67
CA LEU A 74 12.16 -27.07 -1.51
C LEU A 74 10.83 -26.34 -1.26
N CYS A 75 10.20 -25.82 -2.31
CA CYS A 75 8.87 -25.22 -2.21
C CYS A 75 7.82 -26.20 -1.70
N PHE A 76 7.86 -27.46 -2.15
CA PHE A 76 7.00 -28.54 -1.63
C PHE A 76 7.24 -28.84 -0.15
N ALA A 77 8.51 -28.84 0.29
CA ALA A 77 8.86 -29.08 1.69
C ALA A 77 8.38 -27.94 2.61
N VAL A 78 8.48 -26.70 2.14
CA VAL A 78 7.99 -25.50 2.86
C VAL A 78 6.47 -25.51 2.93
N ALA A 79 5.78 -25.78 1.81
CA ALA A 79 4.31 -25.87 1.77
C ALA A 79 3.76 -26.98 2.69
N LYS A 80 4.43 -28.16 2.73
CA LYS A 80 4.05 -29.26 3.61
C LYS A 80 4.20 -28.88 5.10
N LYS A 81 5.24 -28.15 5.45
CA LYS A 81 5.51 -27.69 6.81
C LYS A 81 4.51 -26.59 7.24
N SER A 82 4.09 -25.74 6.31
CA SER A 82 3.04 -24.72 6.52
C SER A 82 1.67 -25.39 6.75
N ALA A 83 1.34 -26.44 5.99
CA ALA A 83 0.09 -27.18 6.13
C ALA A 83 0.00 -27.98 7.46
N GLU A 84 1.13 -28.46 7.97
CA GLU A 84 1.19 -29.11 9.28
C GLU A 84 1.02 -28.11 10.44
N TYR A 85 1.52 -26.87 10.27
CA TYR A 85 1.37 -25.80 11.24
C TYR A 85 -0.09 -25.29 11.35
N SER A 86 -0.82 -25.29 10.24
CA SER A 86 -2.25 -24.89 10.19
C SER A 86 -3.18 -25.89 10.88
N LYS A 87 -2.82 -27.16 10.97
CA LYS A 87 -3.65 -28.21 11.61
C LYS A 87 -3.62 -28.21 13.15
N THR A 88 -2.78 -27.42 13.77
CA THR A 88 -2.61 -27.38 15.25
C THR A 88 -3.35 -26.24 15.95
N LYS A 89 -4.07 -25.36 15.23
CA LYS A 89 -4.91 -24.32 15.86
C LYS A 89 -6.39 -24.67 15.68
N GLY A 90 -7.02 -25.02 16.81
CA GLY A 90 -8.43 -25.41 16.90
C GLY A 90 -9.40 -24.27 16.60
N GLU A 91 -10.54 -24.65 16.06
CA GLU A 91 -11.70 -23.84 15.74
C GLU A 91 -12.29 -23.13 16.98
N THR A 92 -12.47 -21.83 16.89
CA THR A 92 -13.39 -21.10 17.76
C THR A 92 -14.51 -20.54 16.90
N THR A 93 -15.68 -21.13 17.06
CA THR A 93 -16.95 -20.74 16.42
C THR A 93 -17.47 -19.45 17.08
N PHE A 94 -17.61 -18.37 16.32
CA PHE A 94 -18.40 -17.21 16.71
C PHE A 94 -19.76 -17.24 16.00
N GLY A 95 -20.82 -17.07 16.81
CA GLY A 95 -22.21 -17.16 16.36
C GLY A 95 -22.64 -15.98 15.51
N SER A 96 -23.33 -16.27 14.42
CA SER A 96 -24.00 -15.36 13.52
C SER A 96 -25.16 -14.64 14.21
N GLN A 97 -25.13 -13.32 14.26
CA GLN A 97 -26.33 -12.49 14.38
C GLN A 97 -26.51 -11.67 13.10
N THR A 98 -27.53 -12.02 12.33
CA THR A 98 -27.96 -11.32 11.13
C THR A 98 -28.68 -10.02 11.54
N GLN A 99 -28.08 -8.86 11.34
CA GLN A 99 -28.76 -7.59 11.33
C GLN A 99 -28.78 -7.03 9.90
N THR A 100 -29.99 -6.92 9.34
CA THR A 100 -30.24 -6.27 8.05
C THR A 100 -30.27 -4.76 8.24
N ALA A 101 -29.18 -4.07 7.88
CA ALA A 101 -29.16 -2.63 7.73
C ALA A 101 -29.09 -2.28 6.24
N ALA A 102 -30.07 -1.49 5.76
CA ALA A 102 -30.09 -0.97 4.40
C ALA A 102 -29.13 0.22 4.31
N GLY A 103 -27.89 -0.01 3.90
CA GLY A 103 -26.89 1.01 3.64
C GLY A 103 -26.85 1.46 2.18
N LYS A 104 -26.41 2.68 1.93
CA LYS A 104 -26.08 3.15 0.58
C LYS A 104 -24.94 2.30 0.02
N LYS A 105 -25.12 1.71 -1.16
CA LYS A 105 -24.09 0.95 -1.86
C LYS A 105 -23.03 1.93 -2.37
N THR A 106 -21.79 1.79 -1.92
CA THR A 106 -20.66 2.34 -2.64
C THR A 106 -20.27 1.34 -3.74
N GLU A 107 -19.82 1.82 -4.91
CA GLU A 107 -19.43 0.93 -6.02
C GLU A 107 -18.36 -0.09 -5.61
N LYS A 108 -17.48 0.29 -4.71
CA LYS A 108 -16.34 -0.51 -4.23
C LYS A 108 -16.70 -1.48 -3.10
N TYR A 109 -17.70 -1.12 -2.29
CA TYR A 109 -18.16 -1.89 -1.12
C TYR A 109 -19.65 -2.22 -1.27
N LYS A 110 -19.97 -3.23 -2.09
CA LYS A 110 -21.35 -3.57 -2.51
C LYS A 110 -22.32 -3.87 -1.38
N ASN A 111 -21.82 -4.40 -0.27
CA ASN A 111 -22.63 -4.79 0.90
C ASN A 111 -22.20 -4.01 2.16
N HIS A 112 -21.66 -2.81 1.96
CA HIS A 112 -21.19 -1.94 3.04
C HIS A 112 -22.27 -1.69 4.09
N VAL A 113 -21.89 -1.78 5.35
CA VAL A 113 -22.70 -1.45 6.51
C VAL A 113 -22.21 -0.15 7.14
N GLN A 114 -23.13 0.77 7.45
CA GLN A 114 -22.82 1.94 8.26
C GLN A 114 -22.98 1.59 9.75
N ILE A 115 -21.92 1.79 10.51
CA ILE A 115 -21.92 1.66 11.96
C ILE A 115 -21.65 3.00 12.62
N THR A 116 -22.06 3.14 13.87
CA THR A 116 -21.71 4.33 14.67
C THR A 116 -20.43 4.03 15.45
N ILE A 117 -19.33 4.69 15.07
CA ILE A 117 -18.06 4.62 15.79
C ILE A 117 -18.04 5.78 16.79
N PRO A 118 -17.79 5.54 18.11
CA PRO A 118 -17.73 6.61 19.09
C PRO A 118 -16.49 7.49 18.84
N THR A 119 -16.73 8.78 18.59
CA THR A 119 -15.68 9.76 18.31
C THR A 119 -15.64 10.84 19.38
N SER A 120 -14.48 11.48 19.58
CA SER A 120 -14.34 12.65 20.41
C SER A 120 -14.92 13.89 19.70
N PRO A 121 -15.45 14.88 20.45
CA PRO A 121 -15.80 16.16 19.86
C PRO A 121 -14.55 16.84 19.28
N ARG A 122 -14.75 17.68 18.25
CA ARG A 122 -13.66 18.49 17.69
C ARG A 122 -13.04 19.34 18.82
N PRO A 123 -11.71 19.29 19.02
CA PRO A 123 -11.04 20.15 20.00
C PRO A 123 -11.22 21.64 19.65
N VAL A 124 -11.44 22.46 20.66
CA VAL A 124 -11.41 23.92 20.52
C VAL A 124 -9.99 24.37 20.87
N LEU A 125 -9.30 24.95 19.90
CA LEU A 125 -7.94 25.45 20.06
C LEU A 125 -7.95 26.92 20.47
N GLU A 126 -6.79 27.44 20.93
CA GLU A 126 -6.60 28.87 21.16
C GLU A 126 -6.61 29.62 19.82
N SER A 127 -7.09 30.88 19.82
CA SER A 127 -7.21 31.72 18.60
C SER A 127 -5.93 31.82 17.77
N ARG A 128 -4.76 31.74 18.42
CA ARG A 128 -3.44 31.76 17.72
C ARG A 128 -3.21 30.58 16.75
N TYR A 129 -3.99 29.52 16.89
CA TYR A 129 -3.90 28.32 16.04
C TYR A 129 -4.80 28.38 14.81
N TYR A 130 -5.59 29.44 14.67
CA TYR A 130 -6.44 29.66 13.51
C TYR A 130 -5.86 30.76 12.63
N GLU A 131 -5.93 30.55 11.31
CA GLU A 131 -5.77 31.61 10.31
C GLU A 131 -7.06 32.41 10.16
N ASP A 132 -8.19 31.67 10.22
CA ASP A 132 -9.53 32.22 10.25
C ASP A 132 -10.38 31.38 11.20
N GLU A 133 -10.72 31.95 12.35
CA GLU A 133 -11.46 31.29 13.42
C GLU A 133 -12.95 31.06 13.03
N GLU A 134 -13.53 31.92 12.19
CA GLU A 134 -14.92 31.81 11.77
C GLU A 134 -15.12 30.61 10.82
N SER A 135 -14.23 30.41 9.87
CA SER A 135 -14.25 29.26 8.98
C SER A 135 -13.66 27.99 9.60
N GLY A 136 -12.87 28.13 10.68
CA GLY A 136 -12.13 27.05 11.32
C GLY A 136 -10.85 26.66 10.59
N LEU A 137 -10.35 27.52 9.68
CA LEU A 137 -9.09 27.34 8.99
C LEU A 137 -7.92 27.46 9.97
N LEU A 138 -7.05 26.47 10.02
CA LEU A 138 -5.95 26.36 10.97
C LEU A 138 -4.63 26.86 10.37
N THR A 139 -3.77 27.39 11.22
CA THR A 139 -2.33 27.52 10.92
C THR A 139 -1.69 26.14 10.86
N THR A 140 -0.47 26.03 10.32
CA THR A 140 0.31 24.78 10.34
C THR A 140 0.52 24.25 11.77
N GLN A 141 0.71 25.14 12.74
CA GLN A 141 0.80 24.78 14.17
C GLN A 141 -0.54 24.28 14.70
N GLY A 142 -1.66 24.91 14.28
CA GLY A 142 -3.01 24.49 14.64
C GLY A 142 -3.36 23.11 14.11
N VAL A 143 -2.93 22.78 12.87
CA VAL A 143 -3.08 21.43 12.33
C VAL A 143 -2.32 20.41 13.18
N ALA A 144 -1.07 20.71 13.53
CA ALA A 144 -0.28 19.81 14.39
C ALA A 144 -0.96 19.60 15.75
N GLU A 145 -1.39 20.66 16.42
CA GLU A 145 -2.07 20.59 17.72
C GLU A 145 -3.38 19.79 17.66
N MET A 146 -4.13 19.92 16.55
CA MET A 146 -5.40 19.24 16.33
C MET A 146 -5.21 17.73 16.11
N VAL A 147 -4.21 17.33 15.33
CA VAL A 147 -4.13 15.97 14.74
C VAL A 147 -3.19 15.05 15.51
N MET A 148 -2.05 15.57 16.05
CA MET A 148 -1.06 14.74 16.74
C MET A 148 -1.64 13.87 17.86
N PRO A 149 -2.64 14.32 18.67
CA PRO A 149 -3.23 13.48 19.72
C PRO A 149 -3.94 12.22 19.23
N SER A 150 -4.31 12.15 17.95
CA SER A 150 -4.92 10.95 17.34
C SER A 150 -3.93 10.05 16.59
N GLN A 151 -2.65 10.45 16.51
CA GLN A 151 -1.60 9.68 15.86
C GLN A 151 -1.10 8.55 16.76
N VAL A 152 -0.83 7.39 16.18
CA VAL A 152 -0.18 6.25 16.84
C VAL A 152 0.97 5.71 16.01
N LEU A 153 2.00 5.26 16.72
CA LEU A 153 3.07 4.43 16.19
C LEU A 153 2.69 2.96 16.34
N ILE A 154 2.77 2.17 15.28
CA ILE A 154 2.51 0.73 15.31
C ILE A 154 3.83 -0.01 15.14
N GLY A 155 4.31 -0.61 16.24
CA GLY A 155 5.47 -1.50 16.24
C GLY A 155 5.04 -2.94 16.00
N VAL A 156 5.64 -3.61 15.02
CA VAL A 156 5.40 -5.01 14.66
C VAL A 156 6.50 -5.89 15.24
N TYR A 157 6.11 -7.01 15.86
CA TYR A 157 7.01 -7.96 16.51
C TYR A 157 6.73 -9.37 15.98
N ASN A 158 7.74 -9.97 15.38
CA ASN A 158 7.72 -11.37 14.97
C ASN A 158 8.57 -12.18 15.99
N ASP A 159 8.93 -13.37 15.77
CA ASP A 159 9.78 -14.32 16.49
C ASP A 159 10.15 -14.02 17.96
N THR A 160 10.43 -12.77 18.32
CA THR A 160 10.76 -12.37 19.71
C THR A 160 9.94 -11.17 20.16
N PRO A 161 9.45 -11.17 21.43
CA PRO A 161 8.64 -10.05 21.94
C PRO A 161 9.46 -8.77 22.24
N TYR A 162 10.78 -8.82 22.08
CA TYR A 162 11.71 -7.74 22.42
C TYR A 162 12.35 -7.06 21.20
N GLN A 163 12.22 -7.66 20.01
CA GLN A 163 12.79 -7.11 18.80
C GLN A 163 11.67 -6.73 17.84
N MET A 164 11.53 -5.42 17.63
CA MET A 164 10.63 -4.87 16.63
C MET A 164 11.16 -5.20 15.23
N SER A 165 10.34 -5.79 14.38
CA SER A 165 10.69 -6.20 13.02
C SER A 165 10.38 -5.11 11.99
N SER A 166 9.31 -4.36 12.22
CA SER A 166 8.93 -3.22 11.37
C SER A 166 8.15 -2.18 12.16
N LEU A 167 7.97 -1.02 11.54
CA LEU A 167 7.32 0.14 12.12
C LEU A 167 6.39 0.77 11.09
N GLY A 168 5.21 1.18 11.53
CA GLY A 168 4.25 1.95 10.77
C GLY A 168 3.50 2.95 11.64
N SER A 169 2.53 3.59 11.06
CA SER A 169 1.66 4.56 11.70
C SER A 169 0.22 4.08 11.74
N GLY A 170 -0.59 4.71 12.56
CA GLY A 170 -2.03 4.51 12.62
C GLY A 170 -2.74 5.78 13.10
N ILE A 171 -4.05 5.79 12.93
CA ILE A 171 -4.92 6.91 13.30
C ILE A 171 -6.01 6.39 14.22
N ILE A 172 -6.13 6.94 15.41
CA ILE A 172 -7.24 6.64 16.30
C ILE A 172 -8.53 7.17 15.68
N ILE A 173 -9.47 6.29 15.37
CA ILE A 173 -10.76 6.64 14.78
C ILE A 173 -11.91 6.59 15.78
N SER A 174 -11.67 6.07 17.01
CA SER A 174 -12.69 5.97 18.05
C SER A 174 -12.14 6.27 19.43
N THR A 175 -12.99 6.76 20.33
CA THR A 175 -12.62 7.05 21.72
C THR A 175 -12.36 5.78 22.55
N ASP A 176 -12.82 4.63 22.10
CA ASP A 176 -12.64 3.33 22.76
C ASP A 176 -11.49 2.48 22.19
N GLY A 177 -10.73 3.01 21.18
CA GLY A 177 -9.44 2.44 20.78
C GLY A 177 -9.39 1.69 19.46
N TYR A 178 -10.33 1.91 18.52
CA TYR A 178 -10.14 1.50 17.13
C TYR A 178 -9.12 2.40 16.44
N ILE A 179 -8.19 1.79 15.73
CA ILE A 179 -7.10 2.44 15.02
C ILE A 179 -7.12 1.99 13.57
N LEU A 180 -7.16 2.93 12.65
CA LEU A 180 -7.07 2.71 11.21
C LEU A 180 -5.60 2.78 10.77
N THR A 181 -5.18 1.84 9.93
CA THR A 181 -3.82 1.75 9.39
C THR A 181 -3.82 1.05 8.03
N ASN A 182 -2.65 0.87 7.40
CA ASN A 182 -2.52 0.05 6.21
C ASN A 182 -2.45 -1.45 6.54
N ALA A 183 -2.92 -2.27 5.59
CA ALA A 183 -2.82 -3.72 5.69
C ALA A 183 -1.35 -4.18 5.76
N HIS A 184 -0.49 -3.68 4.86
CA HIS A 184 0.92 -4.07 4.83
C HIS A 184 1.72 -3.71 6.10
N VAL A 185 1.21 -2.80 6.95
CA VAL A 185 1.83 -2.48 8.25
C VAL A 185 1.66 -3.63 9.24
N VAL A 186 0.50 -4.31 9.21
CA VAL A 186 0.13 -5.34 10.19
C VAL A 186 0.04 -6.75 9.60
N ASP A 187 0.20 -6.88 8.28
CA ASP A 187 0.14 -8.17 7.61
C ASP A 187 1.27 -9.09 8.06
N GLU A 188 0.95 -10.40 8.21
CA GLU A 188 1.86 -11.42 8.71
C GLU A 188 2.46 -11.16 10.11
N ALA A 189 2.03 -10.11 10.80
CA ALA A 189 2.49 -9.79 12.14
C ALA A 189 1.95 -10.80 13.17
N GLN A 190 2.83 -11.32 14.02
CA GLN A 190 2.41 -12.17 15.12
C GLN A 190 1.89 -11.34 16.30
N ARG A 191 2.45 -10.17 16.51
CA ARG A 191 2.10 -9.24 17.59
C ARG A 191 2.35 -7.81 17.14
N PHE A 192 1.52 -6.88 17.61
CA PHE A 192 1.75 -5.45 17.43
C PHE A 192 1.45 -4.67 18.71
N LYS A 193 2.16 -3.56 18.87
CA LYS A 193 1.95 -2.58 19.91
C LYS A 193 1.66 -1.24 19.31
N ALA A 194 0.70 -0.54 19.89
CA ALA A 194 0.43 0.86 19.57
C ALA A 194 1.05 1.75 20.65
N GLN A 195 1.88 2.71 20.24
CA GLN A 195 2.35 3.77 21.11
C GLN A 195 1.61 5.05 20.74
N LEU A 196 0.92 5.63 21.71
CA LEU A 196 0.21 6.88 21.55
C LEU A 196 1.20 8.06 21.52
N TRP A 197 0.75 9.19 21.01
CA TRP A 197 1.57 10.39 20.91
C TRP A 197 2.12 10.88 22.27
N ASP A 198 1.44 10.58 23.38
CA ASP A 198 1.84 10.90 24.75
C ASP A 198 2.81 9.87 25.38
N GLY A 199 3.23 8.86 24.59
CA GLY A 199 4.17 7.81 25.00
C GLY A 199 3.54 6.58 25.67
N ARG A 200 2.23 6.58 25.96
CA ARG A 200 1.54 5.37 26.46
C ARG A 200 1.59 4.27 25.41
N GLN A 201 1.82 3.04 25.85
CA GLN A 201 1.91 1.86 24.96
C GLN A 201 0.85 0.83 25.34
N PHE A 202 0.27 0.20 24.33
CA PHE A 202 -0.75 -0.82 24.46
C PHE A 202 -0.45 -1.99 23.53
N GLU A 203 -0.74 -3.22 23.96
CA GLU A 203 -0.85 -4.34 23.03
C GLU A 203 -2.07 -4.09 22.14
N ALA A 204 -1.92 -4.35 20.85
CA ALA A 204 -3.00 -4.20 19.88
C ALA A 204 -3.41 -5.54 19.29
N SER A 205 -4.66 -5.68 18.92
CA SER A 205 -5.22 -6.86 18.24
C SER A 205 -5.76 -6.47 16.88
N LEU A 206 -5.60 -7.35 15.89
CA LEU A 206 -6.21 -7.19 14.58
C LEU A 206 -7.73 -7.37 14.70
N VAL A 207 -8.49 -6.41 14.21
CA VAL A 207 -9.95 -6.48 14.07
C VAL A 207 -10.31 -7.08 12.71
N GLY A 208 -9.68 -6.58 11.65
CA GLY A 208 -9.85 -7.06 10.30
C GLY A 208 -8.86 -6.39 9.34
N ILE A 209 -8.71 -6.98 8.17
CA ILE A 209 -7.76 -6.56 7.15
C ILE A 209 -8.38 -6.62 5.76
N ASP A 210 -8.13 -5.61 4.95
CA ASP A 210 -8.49 -5.52 3.53
C ASP A 210 -7.21 -5.40 2.70
N ARG A 211 -6.64 -6.52 2.31
CA ARG A 211 -5.44 -6.57 1.47
C ARG A 211 -5.66 -6.03 0.05
N THR A 212 -6.90 -5.95 -0.39
CA THR A 212 -7.22 -5.43 -1.73
C THR A 212 -7.07 -3.91 -1.81
N ASN A 213 -7.42 -3.20 -0.75
CA ASN A 213 -7.31 -1.74 -0.68
C ASN A 213 -6.24 -1.28 0.32
N ASP A 214 -5.42 -2.19 0.83
CA ASP A 214 -4.35 -1.91 1.79
C ASP A 214 -4.84 -1.16 3.04
N ILE A 215 -5.96 -1.62 3.62
CA ILE A 215 -6.57 -1.07 4.83
C ILE A 215 -6.63 -2.14 5.93
N ALA A 216 -6.34 -1.75 7.16
CA ALA A 216 -6.55 -2.58 8.34
C ALA A 216 -7.10 -1.78 9.51
N VAL A 217 -7.82 -2.48 10.40
CA VAL A 217 -8.26 -1.94 11.68
C VAL A 217 -7.65 -2.78 12.79
N VAL A 218 -7.00 -2.10 13.73
CA VAL A 218 -6.51 -2.71 14.97
C VAL A 218 -7.21 -2.09 16.17
N LYS A 219 -7.20 -2.80 17.31
CA LYS A 219 -7.88 -2.39 18.54
C LYS A 219 -6.93 -2.43 19.71
N ILE A 220 -6.93 -1.37 20.51
CA ILE A 220 -6.28 -1.30 21.82
C ILE A 220 -7.33 -1.24 22.92
N ASP A 221 -7.00 -1.77 24.10
CA ASP A 221 -7.85 -1.66 25.29
C ASP A 221 -7.52 -0.35 26.04
N ALA A 222 -8.10 0.73 25.52
CA ALA A 222 -7.97 2.08 26.09
C ALA A 222 -9.29 2.85 25.90
N GLN A 223 -9.52 3.82 26.77
CA GLN A 223 -10.72 4.67 26.78
C GLN A 223 -10.32 6.14 26.76
N ASP A 224 -11.27 7.01 26.49
CA ASP A 224 -11.11 8.46 26.48
C ASP A 224 -9.98 8.94 25.57
N LEU A 225 -9.83 8.27 24.41
CA LEU A 225 -8.83 8.62 23.41
C LEU A 225 -9.30 9.78 22.54
N ASN A 226 -8.34 10.58 22.08
CA ASN A 226 -8.61 11.61 21.07
C ASN A 226 -8.73 10.93 19.70
N SER A 227 -9.96 10.82 19.18
CA SER A 227 -10.18 10.34 17.82
C SER A 227 -9.96 11.46 16.79
N ALA A 228 -9.42 11.11 15.63
CA ALA A 228 -9.23 12.03 14.51
C ALA A 228 -10.59 12.56 14.01
N GLN A 229 -10.58 13.78 13.51
CA GLN A 229 -11.71 14.34 12.77
C GLN A 229 -11.64 13.82 11.33
N ILE A 230 -12.63 13.04 10.93
CA ILE A 230 -12.70 12.46 9.59
C ILE A 230 -13.32 13.49 8.63
N GLY A 231 -12.61 13.76 7.54
CA GLY A 231 -13.07 14.62 6.45
C GLY A 231 -13.84 13.84 5.37
N LYS A 232 -13.79 14.40 4.15
CA LYS A 232 -14.38 13.81 2.95
C LYS A 232 -13.38 13.93 1.80
N SER A 233 -12.92 12.81 1.25
CA SER A 233 -12.01 12.81 0.10
C SER A 233 -12.67 13.34 -1.18
N ASP A 234 -13.98 13.18 -1.34
CA ASP A 234 -14.75 13.74 -2.46
C ASP A 234 -14.72 15.27 -2.54
N ASN A 235 -14.41 15.95 -1.42
CA ASN A 235 -14.33 17.41 -1.37
C ASN A 235 -12.93 17.96 -1.62
N VAL A 236 -11.92 17.10 -1.72
CA VAL A 236 -10.52 17.49 -1.91
C VAL A 236 -10.31 18.07 -3.30
N ILE A 237 -9.59 19.18 -3.38
CA ILE A 237 -9.30 19.86 -4.64
C ILE A 237 -7.80 19.89 -4.94
N LEU A 238 -7.46 19.93 -6.23
CA LEU A 238 -6.08 20.06 -6.69
C LEU A 238 -5.47 21.37 -6.19
N GLY A 239 -4.27 21.31 -5.63
CA GLY A 239 -3.55 22.46 -5.07
C GLY A 239 -3.98 22.82 -3.64
N GLU A 240 -4.86 22.06 -3.01
CA GLU A 240 -5.18 22.21 -1.59
C GLU A 240 -3.96 21.94 -0.71
N GLN A 241 -3.72 22.80 0.30
CA GLN A 241 -2.65 22.59 1.25
C GLN A 241 -3.01 21.46 2.21
N VAL A 242 -2.06 20.56 2.44
CA VAL A 242 -2.25 19.36 3.26
C VAL A 242 -1.03 19.09 4.15
N ALA A 243 -1.22 18.26 5.15
CA ALA A 243 -0.13 17.72 5.95
C ALA A 243 -0.20 16.20 6.02
N VAL A 244 0.97 15.57 6.08
CA VAL A 244 1.11 14.15 6.42
C VAL A 244 1.59 14.04 7.85
N VAL A 245 0.89 13.23 8.65
CA VAL A 245 1.22 12.94 10.04
C VAL A 245 1.52 11.47 10.18
N GLY A 246 2.66 11.14 10.78
CA GLY A 246 3.08 9.76 10.95
C GLY A 246 4.43 9.66 11.66
N ALA A 247 4.94 8.43 11.78
CA ALA A 247 6.24 8.13 12.35
C ALA A 247 7.26 7.89 11.25
N GLY A 248 7.83 8.96 10.67
CA GLY A 248 8.81 8.86 9.59
C GLY A 248 10.11 8.18 10.02
N GLY A 249 10.37 6.97 9.56
CA GLY A 249 11.55 6.19 9.93
C GLY A 249 11.57 5.82 11.41
N SER A 250 12.66 6.11 12.12
CA SER A 250 12.76 5.99 13.58
C SER A 250 12.38 7.28 14.32
N LEU A 251 11.80 8.26 13.60
CA LEU A 251 11.41 9.56 14.14
C LEU A 251 9.94 9.52 14.52
N GLU A 252 9.67 9.45 15.82
CA GLU A 252 8.32 9.49 16.37
C GLU A 252 7.67 10.87 16.10
N ASN A 253 6.34 10.87 15.87
CA ASN A 253 5.53 12.09 15.84
C ASN A 253 6.00 13.16 14.83
N SER A 254 6.15 12.77 13.57
CA SER A 254 6.53 13.68 12.49
C SER A 254 5.31 14.24 11.76
N ILE A 255 5.39 15.51 11.36
CA ILE A 255 4.43 16.16 10.47
C ILE A 255 5.17 16.86 9.34
N THR A 256 4.69 16.67 8.12
CA THR A 256 5.22 17.34 6.91
C THR A 256 4.08 18.03 6.17
N PHE A 257 4.35 19.16 5.55
CA PHE A 257 3.36 19.94 4.82
C PHE A 257 3.67 19.94 3.32
N GLY A 258 2.62 19.99 2.50
CA GLY A 258 2.67 20.05 1.06
C GLY A 258 1.30 20.38 0.47
N TYR A 259 1.07 19.94 -0.74
CA TYR A 259 -0.16 20.24 -1.50
C TYR A 259 -0.68 18.98 -2.17
N VAL A 260 -1.96 18.96 -2.50
CA VAL A 260 -2.56 17.95 -3.37
C VAL A 260 -2.05 18.14 -4.79
N SER A 261 -1.27 17.19 -5.28
CA SER A 261 -0.63 17.24 -6.60
C SER A 261 -1.46 16.57 -7.71
N ALA A 262 -2.30 15.57 -7.35
CA ALA A 262 -3.27 14.94 -8.24
C ALA A 262 -4.33 14.18 -7.44
N LEU A 263 -5.47 13.89 -8.09
CA LEU A 263 -6.58 13.12 -7.55
C LEU A 263 -6.83 11.89 -8.43
N GLY A 264 -7.41 10.84 -7.86
CA GLY A 264 -7.78 9.63 -8.58
C GLY A 264 -6.59 8.95 -9.27
N ARG A 265 -5.41 8.93 -8.63
CA ARG A 265 -4.22 8.25 -9.15
C ARG A 265 -4.30 6.75 -8.87
N GLU A 266 -4.44 5.95 -9.92
CA GLU A 266 -4.19 4.52 -9.83
C GLU A 266 -2.66 4.29 -9.79
N ILE A 267 -2.17 3.68 -8.73
CA ILE A 267 -0.75 3.35 -8.55
C ILE A 267 -0.57 1.84 -8.49
N GLU A 268 0.45 1.34 -9.21
CA GLU A 268 0.86 -0.07 -9.10
C GLU A 268 1.69 -0.27 -7.84
N THR A 269 1.37 -1.30 -7.06
CA THR A 269 2.03 -1.58 -5.78
C THR A 269 1.91 -3.03 -5.36
N ASP A 270 2.94 -3.54 -4.71
CA ASP A 270 2.92 -4.87 -4.07
C ASP A 270 2.14 -4.89 -2.74
N TYR A 271 1.74 -3.72 -2.23
CA TYR A 271 0.98 -3.61 -0.98
C TYR A 271 -0.49 -4.00 -1.11
N SER A 272 -1.00 -4.02 -2.33
CA SER A 272 -2.38 -4.41 -2.62
C SER A 272 -2.44 -5.79 -3.27
N SER A 273 -3.34 -6.64 -2.79
CA SER A 273 -3.59 -7.95 -3.43
C SER A 273 -4.23 -7.83 -4.83
N SER A 274 -4.72 -6.65 -5.20
CA SER A 274 -5.13 -6.32 -6.57
C SER A 274 -3.99 -5.82 -7.46
N GLY A 275 -2.81 -5.55 -6.87
CA GLY A 275 -1.68 -4.92 -7.55
C GLY A 275 -1.80 -3.40 -7.75
N LYS A 276 -2.95 -2.80 -7.36
CA LYS A 276 -3.27 -1.39 -7.63
C LYS A 276 -3.99 -0.74 -6.46
N LEU A 277 -3.72 0.56 -6.26
CA LEU A 277 -4.43 1.41 -5.29
C LEU A 277 -4.86 2.71 -5.96
N ASN A 278 -6.06 3.20 -5.63
CA ASN A 278 -6.53 4.52 -6.04
C ASN A 278 -6.21 5.54 -4.94
N CYS A 279 -5.47 6.59 -5.28
CA CYS A 279 -4.86 7.48 -4.30
C CYS A 279 -4.99 8.97 -4.64
N ILE A 280 -4.95 9.79 -3.59
CA ILE A 280 -4.58 11.20 -3.65
C ILE A 280 -3.05 11.27 -3.74
N GLN A 281 -2.52 12.08 -4.68
CA GLN A 281 -1.09 12.37 -4.79
C GLN A 281 -0.77 13.68 -4.07
N THR A 282 0.34 13.71 -3.32
CA THR A 282 0.84 14.91 -2.61
C THR A 282 2.35 15.04 -2.76
N ASP A 283 2.87 16.26 -2.62
CA ASP A 283 4.30 16.55 -2.51
C ASP A 283 4.76 16.70 -1.03
N ALA A 284 3.85 16.54 -0.06
CA ALA A 284 4.22 16.41 1.35
C ALA A 284 5.15 15.19 1.51
N ALA A 285 6.26 15.38 2.23
CA ALA A 285 7.29 14.35 2.36
C ALA A 285 6.74 13.10 3.05
N LEU A 286 6.82 11.96 2.35
CA LEU A 286 6.46 10.63 2.83
C LEU A 286 7.73 9.76 2.87
N ASN A 287 7.93 9.08 3.98
CA ASN A 287 9.05 8.16 4.20
C ASN A 287 8.55 6.83 4.76
N PRO A 288 9.34 5.74 4.68
CA PRO A 288 9.04 4.50 5.38
C PRO A 288 8.75 4.77 6.86
N GLY A 289 7.65 4.20 7.38
CA GLY A 289 7.12 4.47 8.72
C GLY A 289 5.93 5.42 8.75
N ASN A 290 5.74 6.28 7.72
CA ASN A 290 4.52 7.10 7.59
C ASN A 290 3.31 6.29 7.10
N SER A 291 3.52 5.07 6.54
CA SER A 291 2.42 4.17 6.13
C SER A 291 1.40 4.00 7.26
N GLY A 292 0.14 4.17 6.94
CA GLY A 292 -0.99 4.12 7.89
C GLY A 292 -1.23 5.42 8.65
N GLY A 293 -0.38 6.44 8.48
CA GLY A 293 -0.58 7.77 9.03
C GLY A 293 -1.63 8.59 8.27
N ALA A 294 -1.93 9.79 8.76
CA ALA A 294 -2.95 10.65 8.19
C ALA A 294 -2.42 11.59 7.10
N LEU A 295 -3.12 11.69 5.99
CA LEU A 295 -3.14 12.89 5.15
C LEU A 295 -4.29 13.78 5.64
N VAL A 296 -4.01 15.02 6.03
CA VAL A 296 -5.00 15.93 6.61
C VAL A 296 -5.06 17.26 5.87
N ASN A 297 -6.24 17.87 5.84
CA ASN A 297 -6.43 19.21 5.30
C ASN A 297 -6.13 20.28 6.37
N MET A 298 -6.16 21.57 5.96
CA MET A 298 -5.91 22.69 6.86
C MET A 298 -7.05 22.99 7.84
N TYR A 299 -8.08 22.15 7.86
CA TYR A 299 -9.12 22.14 8.91
C TYR A 299 -8.86 21.04 9.96
N GLY A 300 -7.72 20.34 9.90
CA GLY A 300 -7.38 19.24 10.80
C GLY A 300 -8.22 17.98 10.59
N GLN A 301 -8.80 17.81 9.40
CA GLN A 301 -9.61 16.65 9.04
C GLN A 301 -8.77 15.67 8.22
N VAL A 302 -8.86 14.39 8.54
CA VAL A 302 -8.24 13.31 7.78
C VAL A 302 -8.98 13.13 6.45
N ILE A 303 -8.27 13.25 5.35
CA ILE A 303 -8.77 13.11 3.97
C ILE A 303 -8.17 11.92 3.23
N GLY A 304 -7.17 11.26 3.84
CA GLY A 304 -6.55 10.05 3.30
C GLY A 304 -5.65 9.35 4.29
N ILE A 305 -5.30 8.09 3.97
CA ILE A 305 -4.36 7.25 4.70
C ILE A 305 -3.07 7.16 3.89
N SER A 306 -1.96 7.64 4.44
CA SER A 306 -0.69 7.68 3.72
C SER A 306 -0.14 6.29 3.43
N VAL A 307 0.37 6.12 2.21
CA VAL A 307 1.08 4.91 1.76
C VAL A 307 2.54 5.29 1.59
N GLY A 308 3.36 4.98 2.59
CA GLY A 308 4.80 5.27 2.57
C GLY A 308 5.59 4.15 1.90
N GLY A 309 6.74 4.50 1.30
CA GLY A 309 7.67 3.48 0.82
C GLY A 309 7.48 3.00 -0.62
N LEU A 310 6.61 3.62 -1.41
CA LEU A 310 6.59 3.40 -2.84
C LEU A 310 7.93 3.87 -3.43
N ASN A 311 8.56 2.98 -4.13
CA ASN A 311 9.90 2.97 -4.74
C ASN A 311 10.56 4.36 -4.90
N HIS A 312 11.20 4.89 -3.84
CA HIS A 312 11.88 6.19 -3.79
C HIS A 312 12.98 6.36 -4.87
N GLN A 313 13.42 5.28 -5.53
CA GLN A 313 14.40 5.37 -6.61
C GLN A 313 13.88 6.11 -7.86
N TYR A 314 12.54 6.26 -7.98
CA TYR A 314 11.92 6.85 -9.18
C TYR A 314 11.06 8.09 -8.89
N TYR A 315 10.72 8.38 -7.61
CA TYR A 315 9.68 9.37 -7.28
C TYR A 315 10.05 10.23 -6.06
N ASP A 316 11.15 10.98 -6.13
CA ASP A 316 11.47 11.99 -5.12
C ASP A 316 10.40 13.09 -5.11
N GLY A 317 9.85 13.42 -3.92
CA GLY A 317 8.84 14.46 -3.75
C GLY A 317 7.44 14.08 -4.24
N ILE A 318 7.16 12.77 -4.39
CA ILE A 318 5.82 12.26 -4.72
C ILE A 318 5.37 11.31 -3.61
N GLY A 319 4.27 11.65 -2.96
CA GLY A 319 3.60 10.84 -1.96
C GLY A 319 2.19 10.45 -2.40
N PHE A 320 1.65 9.40 -1.78
CA PHE A 320 0.31 8.89 -2.07
C PHE A 320 -0.45 8.61 -0.78
N ALA A 321 -1.77 8.80 -0.82
CA ALA A 321 -2.67 8.45 0.27
C ALA A 321 -3.96 7.84 -0.27
N ILE A 322 -4.41 6.75 0.33
CA ILE A 322 -5.71 6.12 0.04
C ILE A 322 -6.81 7.08 0.47
N GLU A 323 -7.84 7.26 -0.33
CA GLU A 323 -8.95 8.15 -0.05
C GLU A 323 -9.68 7.77 1.24
N ILE A 324 -10.00 8.76 2.10
CA ILE A 324 -10.56 8.50 3.43
C ILE A 324 -11.97 7.90 3.35
N ASP A 325 -12.78 8.28 2.36
CA ASP A 325 -14.14 7.74 2.22
C ASP A 325 -14.10 6.22 1.96
N ASP A 326 -13.15 5.73 1.15
CA ASP A 326 -12.91 4.31 0.93
C ASP A 326 -12.38 3.62 2.21
N ALA A 327 -11.44 4.27 2.90
CA ALA A 327 -10.82 3.70 4.09
C ALA A 327 -11.80 3.57 5.26
N VAL A 328 -12.70 4.55 5.44
CA VAL A 328 -13.76 4.51 6.46
C VAL A 328 -14.78 3.42 6.13
N ALA A 329 -15.22 3.33 4.86
CA ALA A 329 -16.16 2.28 4.45
C ALA A 329 -15.57 0.88 4.70
N ALA A 330 -14.29 0.68 4.39
CA ALA A 330 -13.59 -0.56 4.74
C ALA A 330 -13.54 -0.79 6.26
N ALA A 331 -13.17 0.24 7.03
CA ALA A 331 -13.06 0.14 8.48
C ALA A 331 -14.39 -0.25 9.14
N GLU A 332 -15.51 0.35 8.71
CA GLU A 332 -16.83 0.01 9.23
C GLU A 332 -17.18 -1.46 8.95
N ASP A 333 -16.92 -1.96 7.75
CA ASP A 333 -17.12 -3.37 7.41
C ASP A 333 -16.20 -4.29 8.23
N LEU A 334 -14.91 -3.94 8.37
CA LEU A 334 -13.95 -4.69 9.17
C LEU A 334 -14.32 -4.74 10.65
N ILE A 335 -14.83 -3.65 11.21
CA ILE A 335 -15.29 -3.61 12.61
C ILE A 335 -16.54 -4.47 12.79
N ALA A 336 -17.47 -4.42 11.83
CA ALA A 336 -18.73 -5.14 11.93
C ALA A 336 -18.59 -6.65 11.68
N TYR A 337 -17.74 -7.05 10.75
CA TYR A 337 -17.69 -8.44 10.25
C TYR A 337 -16.31 -9.09 10.35
N GLY A 338 -15.23 -8.32 10.51
CA GLY A 338 -13.85 -8.80 10.42
C GLY A 338 -13.33 -8.97 9.00
N TYR A 339 -14.17 -8.75 7.98
CA TYR A 339 -13.86 -8.87 6.55
C TYR A 339 -14.78 -7.96 5.72
N ILE A 340 -14.47 -7.77 4.42
CA ILE A 340 -15.31 -6.98 3.51
C ILE A 340 -16.41 -7.86 2.90
N PRO A 341 -17.71 -7.64 3.21
CA PRO A 341 -18.78 -8.46 2.72
C PRO A 341 -18.97 -8.39 1.21
N GLY A 342 -19.33 -9.52 0.61
CA GLY A 342 -19.65 -9.62 -0.82
C GLY A 342 -18.44 -9.73 -1.73
N ARG A 343 -17.22 -9.60 -1.25
CA ARG A 343 -16.03 -9.87 -2.07
C ARG A 343 -15.92 -11.33 -2.41
N ALA A 344 -15.77 -11.59 -3.69
CA ALA A 344 -15.70 -12.94 -4.22
C ALA A 344 -14.24 -13.42 -4.32
N LYS A 345 -13.99 -14.69 -3.97
CA LYS A 345 -12.75 -15.40 -4.31
C LYS A 345 -13.06 -16.68 -5.04
N LEU A 346 -12.21 -17.03 -6.00
CA LEU A 346 -12.29 -18.31 -6.72
C LEU A 346 -11.58 -19.45 -5.97
N GLY A 347 -10.60 -19.14 -5.13
CA GLY A 347 -9.84 -20.12 -4.36
C GLY A 347 -8.75 -20.81 -5.15
N ILE A 348 -8.07 -20.08 -6.02
CA ILE A 348 -6.94 -20.57 -6.82
C ILE A 348 -5.76 -19.63 -6.65
N THR A 349 -4.58 -20.19 -6.35
CA THR A 349 -3.28 -19.51 -6.50
C THR A 349 -2.71 -19.84 -7.87
N PHE A 350 -2.26 -18.84 -8.60
CA PHE A 350 -1.78 -18.99 -9.97
C PHE A 350 -0.56 -18.13 -10.26
N ILE A 351 0.15 -18.47 -11.33
CA ILE A 351 1.16 -17.62 -11.97
C ILE A 351 0.70 -17.28 -13.39
N SER A 352 1.03 -16.08 -13.85
CA SER A 352 0.79 -15.68 -15.24
C SER A 352 1.74 -16.39 -16.18
N MET A 353 1.20 -17.02 -17.23
CA MET A 353 1.98 -17.67 -18.27
C MET A 353 2.10 -16.71 -19.46
N THR A 354 3.34 -16.36 -19.84
CA THR A 354 3.61 -15.51 -21.00
C THR A 354 3.35 -16.24 -22.31
N ASP A 355 3.15 -15.49 -23.41
CA ASP A 355 2.93 -16.08 -24.74
C ASP A 355 4.09 -16.99 -25.18
N ASP A 356 5.34 -16.62 -24.84
CA ASP A 356 6.54 -17.43 -25.17
C ASP A 356 6.53 -18.78 -24.46
N ILE A 357 6.21 -18.78 -23.16
CA ILE A 357 6.11 -20.01 -22.36
C ILE A 357 4.94 -20.86 -22.86
N ALA A 358 3.79 -20.26 -23.11
CA ALA A 358 2.61 -20.96 -23.60
C ALA A 358 2.86 -21.63 -24.96
N ALA A 359 3.59 -20.96 -25.87
CA ALA A 359 3.98 -21.49 -27.17
C ALA A 359 4.91 -22.71 -27.04
N GLU A 360 5.86 -22.69 -26.09
CA GLU A 360 6.74 -23.84 -25.81
C GLU A 360 5.96 -25.06 -25.32
N PHE A 361 4.89 -24.83 -24.53
CA PHE A 361 4.01 -25.89 -24.05
C PHE A 361 2.91 -26.28 -25.04
N GLY A 362 2.74 -25.54 -26.15
CA GLY A 362 1.73 -25.78 -27.18
C GLY A 362 0.30 -25.48 -26.70
N VAL A 363 0.12 -24.52 -25.79
CA VAL A 363 -1.17 -24.12 -25.19
C VAL A 363 -1.42 -22.63 -25.39
N GLU A 364 -2.66 -22.17 -25.15
CA GLU A 364 -2.96 -20.73 -25.07
C GLU A 364 -2.36 -20.14 -23.80
N ALA A 365 -1.83 -18.91 -23.86
CA ALA A 365 -1.39 -18.18 -22.67
C ALA A 365 -2.57 -17.93 -21.71
N GLY A 366 -2.27 -18.04 -20.42
CA GLY A 366 -3.28 -17.95 -19.38
C GLY A 366 -2.68 -17.99 -17.97
N LEU A 367 -3.46 -18.46 -17.03
CA LEU A 367 -3.09 -18.57 -15.61
C LEU A 367 -2.78 -20.02 -15.29
N CYS A 368 -1.53 -20.33 -14.97
CA CYS A 368 -1.13 -21.66 -14.53
C CYS A 368 -1.48 -21.82 -13.04
N VAL A 369 -2.34 -22.78 -12.74
CA VAL A 369 -2.77 -23.12 -11.37
C VAL A 369 -1.59 -23.69 -10.59
N ILE A 370 -1.29 -23.11 -9.44
CA ILE A 370 -0.25 -23.58 -8.50
C ILE A 370 -0.90 -24.33 -7.35
N GLU A 371 -1.99 -23.76 -6.79
CA GLU A 371 -2.68 -24.33 -5.64
C GLU A 371 -4.18 -24.09 -5.75
N VAL A 372 -4.96 -25.01 -5.20
CA VAL A 372 -6.42 -24.91 -5.08
C VAL A 372 -6.80 -24.97 -3.61
N ASP A 373 -7.49 -23.93 -3.13
CA ASP A 373 -7.94 -23.82 -1.75
C ASP A 373 -9.00 -24.93 -1.48
N PRO A 374 -8.72 -25.88 -0.56
CA PRO A 374 -9.63 -26.99 -0.27
C PRO A 374 -10.96 -26.56 0.34
N ALA A 375 -11.05 -25.34 0.88
CA ALA A 375 -12.28 -24.79 1.46
C ALA A 375 -13.24 -24.25 0.39
N CYS A 376 -12.78 -23.97 -0.82
CA CYS A 376 -13.57 -23.38 -1.90
C CYS A 376 -14.27 -24.43 -2.77
N ASP A 377 -15.40 -24.06 -3.40
CA ASP A 377 -16.16 -24.95 -4.29
C ASP A 377 -15.34 -25.47 -5.47
N ILE A 378 -14.39 -24.65 -5.95
CA ILE A 378 -13.50 -25.01 -7.06
C ILE A 378 -12.69 -26.30 -6.77
N SER A 379 -12.34 -26.57 -5.51
CA SER A 379 -11.62 -27.78 -5.10
C SER A 379 -12.41 -29.08 -5.34
N LYS A 380 -13.73 -28.97 -5.44
CA LYS A 380 -14.63 -30.10 -5.70
C LYS A 380 -14.85 -30.35 -7.20
N LYS A 381 -14.19 -29.56 -8.05
CA LYS A 381 -14.28 -29.65 -9.51
C LYS A 381 -13.05 -30.36 -10.07
N ASP A 382 -13.12 -30.70 -11.37
CA ASP A 382 -11.97 -31.30 -12.08
C ASP A 382 -10.91 -30.22 -12.40
N ILE A 383 -10.24 -29.70 -11.34
CA ILE A 383 -9.12 -28.73 -11.40
C ILE A 383 -7.96 -29.24 -10.55
N GLN A 384 -6.74 -29.01 -11.01
CA GLN A 384 -5.54 -29.44 -10.27
C GLN A 384 -4.36 -28.52 -10.59
N PRO A 385 -3.29 -28.55 -9.78
CA PRO A 385 -2.04 -27.84 -10.10
C PRO A 385 -1.56 -28.16 -11.50
N TYR A 386 -1.01 -27.13 -12.18
CA TYR A 386 -0.52 -27.11 -13.56
C TYR A 386 -1.61 -27.09 -14.65
N ASP A 387 -2.89 -27.04 -14.29
CA ASP A 387 -3.95 -26.65 -15.24
C ASP A 387 -3.76 -25.20 -15.65
N ILE A 388 -4.12 -24.86 -16.89
CA ILE A 388 -4.03 -23.51 -17.41
C ILE A 388 -5.43 -22.97 -17.66
N ILE A 389 -5.80 -21.92 -16.92
CA ILE A 389 -7.06 -21.23 -17.11
C ILE A 389 -6.83 -20.13 -18.14
N THR A 390 -7.52 -20.19 -19.27
CA THR A 390 -7.36 -19.21 -20.35
C THR A 390 -8.54 -18.24 -20.43
N LYS A 391 -9.73 -18.62 -19.88
CA LYS A 391 -10.90 -17.76 -19.85
C LYS A 391 -11.69 -17.94 -18.56
N ILE A 392 -12.33 -16.84 -18.13
CA ILE A 392 -13.35 -16.81 -17.09
C ILE A 392 -14.60 -16.16 -17.71
N ASP A 393 -15.76 -16.86 -17.67
CA ASP A 393 -17.02 -16.45 -18.31
C ASP A 393 -16.84 -16.03 -19.78
N GLY A 394 -16.01 -16.78 -20.51
CA GLY A 394 -15.68 -16.52 -21.91
C GLY A 394 -14.72 -15.39 -22.18
N LYS A 395 -14.39 -14.55 -21.20
CA LYS A 395 -13.39 -13.47 -21.30
C LYS A 395 -11.98 -14.03 -21.09
N PRO A 396 -10.98 -13.68 -21.92
CA PRO A 396 -9.63 -14.16 -21.76
C PRO A 396 -8.99 -13.62 -20.47
N VAL A 397 -8.19 -14.47 -19.79
CA VAL A 397 -7.43 -14.10 -18.59
C VAL A 397 -5.95 -14.42 -18.81
N ARG A 398 -5.06 -13.46 -18.50
CA ARG A 398 -3.61 -13.57 -18.71
C ARG A 398 -2.79 -13.18 -17.49
N ASN A 399 -3.37 -12.39 -16.60
CA ASN A 399 -2.73 -11.85 -15.41
C ASN A 399 -3.79 -11.55 -14.33
N LEU A 400 -3.32 -11.09 -13.18
CA LEU A 400 -4.19 -10.72 -12.06
C LEU A 400 -5.20 -9.65 -12.44
N ASP A 401 -4.81 -8.61 -13.20
CA ASP A 401 -5.69 -7.52 -13.61
C ASP A 401 -6.93 -8.04 -14.36
N SER A 402 -6.72 -8.94 -15.33
CA SER A 402 -7.82 -9.55 -16.09
C SER A 402 -8.76 -10.40 -15.23
N VAL A 403 -8.25 -11.01 -14.16
CA VAL A 403 -9.07 -11.73 -13.18
C VAL A 403 -9.88 -10.74 -12.34
N MET A 404 -9.22 -9.70 -11.83
CA MET A 404 -9.85 -8.67 -10.99
C MET A 404 -10.94 -7.90 -11.74
N GLU A 405 -10.73 -7.59 -13.04
CA GLU A 405 -11.74 -6.98 -13.89
C GLU A 405 -13.01 -7.85 -14.00
N ILE A 406 -12.86 -9.18 -14.07
CA ILE A 406 -14.00 -10.08 -14.21
C ILE A 406 -14.66 -10.36 -12.85
N LEU A 407 -13.87 -10.60 -11.80
CA LEU A 407 -14.37 -10.95 -10.47
C LEU A 407 -14.80 -9.73 -9.65
N GLY A 408 -14.27 -8.54 -9.94
CA GLY A 408 -14.61 -7.30 -9.23
C GLY A 408 -16.09 -6.94 -9.27
N ASP A 409 -16.79 -7.31 -10.36
CA ASP A 409 -18.23 -7.11 -10.51
C ASP A 409 -19.08 -8.23 -9.88
N LYS A 410 -18.44 -9.31 -9.43
CA LYS A 410 -19.13 -10.48 -8.88
C LYS A 410 -19.17 -10.47 -7.36
N THR A 411 -20.17 -11.13 -6.81
CA THR A 411 -20.32 -11.33 -5.37
C THR A 411 -20.12 -12.79 -4.98
N ALA A 412 -19.76 -13.02 -3.73
CA ALA A 412 -19.75 -14.35 -3.15
C ALA A 412 -21.12 -15.03 -3.33
N GLY A 413 -21.09 -16.29 -3.72
CA GLY A 413 -22.29 -17.06 -4.05
C GLY A 413 -22.63 -17.12 -5.54
N GLU A 414 -22.13 -16.20 -6.37
CA GLU A 414 -22.24 -16.29 -7.82
C GLU A 414 -21.34 -17.39 -8.39
N SER A 415 -21.64 -17.85 -9.60
CA SER A 415 -20.84 -18.86 -10.28
C SER A 415 -20.10 -18.27 -11.47
N VAL A 416 -18.92 -18.82 -11.75
CA VAL A 416 -18.12 -18.51 -12.94
C VAL A 416 -17.79 -19.78 -13.71
N THR A 417 -17.68 -19.66 -15.03
CA THR A 417 -17.26 -20.75 -15.92
C THR A 417 -15.81 -20.51 -16.37
N LEU A 418 -14.96 -21.48 -16.11
CA LEU A 418 -13.55 -21.47 -16.46
C LEU A 418 -13.30 -22.31 -17.70
N THR A 419 -12.56 -21.81 -18.68
CA THR A 419 -12.01 -22.62 -19.76
C THR A 419 -10.60 -23.05 -19.37
N VAL A 420 -10.40 -24.34 -19.25
CA VAL A 420 -9.21 -24.97 -18.71
C VAL A 420 -8.50 -25.84 -19.76
N TYR A 421 -7.20 -25.72 -19.81
CA TYR A 421 -6.32 -26.62 -20.57
C TYR A 421 -5.49 -27.45 -19.60
N ARG A 422 -5.45 -28.77 -19.85
CA ARG A 422 -4.61 -29.72 -19.10
C ARG A 422 -3.74 -30.50 -20.06
N LYS A 423 -2.41 -30.45 -19.86
CA LYS A 423 -1.48 -31.33 -20.58
C LYS A 423 -1.36 -32.64 -19.82
N THR A 424 -1.67 -33.75 -20.50
CA THR A 424 -1.57 -35.09 -19.92
C THR A 424 -0.14 -35.62 -19.96
N ILE A 425 0.15 -36.69 -19.24
CA ILE A 425 1.48 -37.38 -19.25
C ILE A 425 1.81 -37.90 -20.65
N THR A 426 0.77 -38.13 -21.50
CA THR A 426 0.92 -38.56 -22.90
C THR A 426 1.10 -37.37 -23.85
N GLU A 427 1.36 -36.18 -23.34
CA GLU A 427 1.46 -34.91 -24.09
C GLU A 427 0.20 -34.47 -24.84
N GLU A 428 -0.93 -35.14 -24.64
CA GLU A 428 -2.21 -34.72 -25.19
C GLU A 428 -2.73 -33.51 -24.41
N ILE A 429 -3.25 -32.53 -25.13
CA ILE A 429 -3.87 -31.35 -24.55
C ILE A 429 -5.40 -31.55 -24.50
N ARG A 430 -5.94 -31.61 -23.29
CA ARG A 430 -7.38 -31.64 -23.07
C ARG A 430 -7.88 -30.24 -22.76
N LYS A 431 -8.86 -29.76 -23.53
CA LYS A 431 -9.61 -28.53 -23.25
C LYS A 431 -10.98 -28.90 -22.69
N PHE A 432 -11.37 -28.26 -21.59
CA PHE A 432 -12.67 -28.50 -20.96
C PHE A 432 -13.14 -27.24 -20.20
N GLU A 433 -14.42 -27.25 -19.81
CA GLU A 433 -14.98 -26.17 -19.01
C GLU A 433 -15.44 -26.72 -17.67
N ILE A 434 -15.25 -25.89 -16.63
CA ILE A 434 -15.75 -26.15 -15.29
C ILE A 434 -16.50 -24.92 -14.78
N THR A 435 -17.57 -25.16 -14.04
CA THR A 435 -18.32 -24.08 -13.35
C THR A 435 -18.08 -24.23 -11.86
N ALA A 436 -17.63 -23.15 -11.23
CA ALA A 436 -17.38 -23.09 -9.80
C ALA A 436 -18.13 -21.90 -9.19
N LYS A 437 -18.60 -22.10 -7.96
CA LYS A 437 -19.20 -21.05 -7.14
C LYS A 437 -18.10 -20.25 -6.47
N LEU A 438 -18.25 -18.94 -6.47
CA LEU A 438 -17.35 -18.02 -5.77
C LEU A 438 -17.65 -18.01 -4.27
N GLU A 439 -16.62 -18.08 -3.46
CA GLU A 439 -16.73 -18.00 -2.01
C GLU A 439 -16.49 -16.57 -1.51
N GLN A 440 -16.89 -16.30 -0.26
CA GLN A 440 -16.57 -15.04 0.41
C GLN A 440 -15.05 -14.95 0.65
N LYS A 441 -14.43 -13.86 0.22
CA LYS A 441 -13.04 -13.53 0.56
C LYS A 441 -13.01 -13.03 2.00
N LEU A 442 -12.30 -13.73 2.87
CA LEU A 442 -12.20 -13.44 4.30
C LEU A 442 -10.83 -12.82 4.66
N ASP A 443 -10.09 -12.35 3.75
CA ASP A 443 -8.72 -11.81 3.83
C ASP A 443 -7.85 -12.20 5.00
#